data_95ac3d9b017258d0abce7fbc490eaece
#
_entry.id   95ac3d9b017258d0abce7fbc490eaece
#
_cell.length_a   1.000
_cell.length_b   1.000
_cell.length_c   1.000
_cell.angle_alpha   90.00
_cell.angle_beta   90.00
_cell.angle_gamma   90.00
#
_symmetry.space_group_name_H-M   'P 1'
#
loop_
_entity.id
_entity.type
_entity.pdbx_description
1 polymer ?
#
loop_
_entity_poly.entity_id
_entity_poly.type
_entity_poly.pdbx_seq_one_letter_code
_entity_poly.pdbx_strand_id
1 'polypeptide(L)'
;MESVNTLHLTKVYRDYIVDPSIMEKIVEDSQKKVGSQKKRSVVFKDYTEFDRNHRFIKEVCSDFLELNGFTHNKDKWYMDIIRYKLDNETMPHKSGLVWHCENDNYPDVITVLLYLRIDEGIIDGNIRYKDKDNQKQVLEVSSGTTVIMDGNVPHKPQDPYGTGYRDLVIVSFEK
;
A
#
# COMPACT_ATOMS: atom_id res chain seq x y z
N MET A 1 -5.25 16.42 -11.44
CA MET A 1 -4.70 15.58 -10.35
C MET A 1 -4.35 16.50 -9.17
N GLU A 2 -5.17 16.55 -8.13
CA GLU A 2 -4.90 17.38 -6.95
C GLU A 2 -3.92 16.63 -6.03
N SER A 3 -2.74 17.19 -5.82
CA SER A 3 -1.81 16.70 -4.80
C SER A 3 -2.05 17.44 -3.50
N VAL A 4 -2.45 16.75 -2.45
CA VAL A 4 -2.48 17.32 -1.10
C VAL A 4 -1.10 17.10 -0.49
N ASN A 5 -0.34 18.18 -0.35
CA ASN A 5 0.98 18.15 0.29
C ASN A 5 0.81 18.05 1.81
N THR A 6 0.78 16.85 2.34
CA THR A 6 0.83 16.63 3.78
C THR A 6 2.28 16.40 4.19
N LEU A 7 2.80 17.22 5.06
CA LEU A 7 4.23 17.48 5.36
C LEU A 7 5.06 16.27 5.88
N HIS A 8 4.52 15.07 5.91
CA HIS A 8 5.22 13.81 6.22
C HIS A 8 4.76 12.62 5.38
N LEU A 9 3.50 12.59 4.96
CA LEU A 9 3.11 11.79 3.82
C LEU A 9 3.52 12.59 2.61
N THR A 10 4.43 12.09 1.85
CA THR A 10 5.09 12.85 0.83
C THR A 10 4.13 13.34 -0.24
N LYS A 11 3.14 12.55 -0.66
CA LYS A 11 2.05 12.96 -1.59
C LYS A 11 0.88 11.98 -1.56
N VAL A 12 -0.31 12.48 -1.81
CA VAL A 12 -1.53 11.69 -1.97
C VAL A 12 -2.20 12.05 -3.30
N TYR A 13 -2.57 11.05 -4.05
CA TYR A 13 -3.28 11.17 -5.32
C TYR A 13 -4.60 10.42 -5.22
N ARG A 14 -5.67 10.99 -5.78
CA ARG A 14 -7.01 10.39 -5.79
C ARG A 14 -7.32 9.73 -7.14
N ASP A 15 -6.32 9.07 -7.71
CA ASP A 15 -6.45 8.40 -8.99
C ASP A 15 -5.48 7.22 -9.08
N TYR A 16 -5.82 6.25 -9.92
CA TYR A 16 -4.96 5.12 -10.22
C TYR A 16 -3.77 5.54 -11.07
N ILE A 17 -2.57 5.14 -10.68
CA ILE A 17 -1.36 5.26 -11.50
C ILE A 17 -1.10 4.00 -12.33
N VAL A 18 -1.80 2.91 -12.04
CA VAL A 18 -1.78 1.63 -12.76
C VAL A 18 -3.20 1.26 -13.12
N ASP A 19 -3.40 0.68 -14.30
CA ASP A 19 -4.71 0.18 -14.71
C ASP A 19 -5.27 -0.79 -13.66
N PRO A 20 -6.47 -0.55 -13.14
CA PRO A 20 -7.08 -1.39 -12.11
C PRO A 20 -7.17 -2.87 -12.48
N SER A 21 -7.37 -3.20 -13.76
CA SER A 21 -7.45 -4.59 -14.22
C SER A 21 -6.13 -5.34 -14.09
N ILE A 22 -5.01 -4.65 -14.25
CA ILE A 22 -3.67 -5.22 -14.04
C ILE A 22 -3.43 -5.45 -12.54
N MET A 23 -3.84 -4.50 -11.71
CA MET A 23 -3.74 -4.63 -10.25
C MET A 23 -4.62 -5.76 -9.72
N GLU A 24 -5.86 -5.88 -10.21
CA GLU A 24 -6.76 -6.96 -9.83
C GLU A 24 -6.17 -8.33 -10.14
N LYS A 25 -5.60 -8.49 -11.33
CA LYS A 25 -4.94 -9.73 -11.73
C LYS A 25 -3.75 -10.09 -10.82
N ILE A 26 -2.93 -9.13 -10.44
CA ILE A 26 -1.79 -9.39 -9.54
C ILE A 26 -2.28 -9.81 -8.14
N VAL A 27 -3.35 -9.20 -7.64
CA VAL A 27 -3.95 -9.58 -6.35
C VAL A 27 -4.49 -11.01 -6.42
N GLU A 28 -5.22 -11.36 -7.47
CA GLU A 28 -5.76 -12.70 -7.67
C GLU A 28 -4.66 -13.77 -7.79
N ASP A 29 -3.63 -13.53 -8.59
CA ASP A 29 -2.52 -14.46 -8.77
C ASP A 29 -1.72 -14.64 -7.48
N SER A 30 -1.56 -13.57 -6.71
CA SER A 30 -0.96 -13.62 -5.39
C SER A 30 -1.78 -14.48 -4.41
N GLN A 31 -3.09 -14.34 -4.40
CA GLN A 31 -3.97 -15.15 -3.54
C GLN A 31 -3.95 -16.63 -3.92
N LYS A 32 -3.83 -16.98 -5.18
CA LYS A 32 -3.64 -18.37 -5.63
C LYS A 32 -2.35 -18.99 -5.09
N LYS A 33 -1.24 -18.22 -5.07
CA LYS A 33 0.06 -18.70 -4.59
C LYS A 33 0.12 -18.91 -3.08
N VAL A 34 -0.49 -18.02 -2.30
CA VAL A 34 -0.42 -18.08 -0.81
C VAL A 34 -1.59 -18.84 -0.17
N GLY A 35 -2.58 -19.22 -0.95
CA GLY A 35 -3.81 -19.87 -0.49
C GLY A 35 -4.85 -18.89 0.05
N SER A 36 -6.12 -19.31 -0.02
CA SER A 36 -7.29 -18.45 0.26
C SER A 36 -7.39 -17.94 1.70
N GLN A 37 -6.66 -18.55 2.64
CA GLN A 37 -6.69 -18.14 4.05
C GLN A 37 -5.64 -17.09 4.41
N LYS A 38 -4.64 -16.85 3.56
CA LYS A 38 -3.63 -15.83 3.80
C LYS A 38 -4.06 -14.51 3.19
N LYS A 39 -4.01 -13.45 4.00
CA LYS A 39 -4.41 -12.10 3.60
C LYS A 39 -3.29 -11.34 2.90
N ARG A 40 -2.05 -11.78 3.06
CA ARG A 40 -0.85 -11.07 2.62
C ARG A 40 0.10 -11.98 1.88
N SER A 41 0.66 -11.50 0.79
CA SER A 41 1.84 -12.08 0.15
C SER A 41 2.92 -11.01 0.00
N VAL A 42 4.15 -11.38 0.24
CA VAL A 42 5.32 -10.52 0.08
C VAL A 42 6.13 -11.00 -1.10
N VAL A 43 6.55 -10.06 -1.92
CA VAL A 43 7.25 -10.29 -3.16
C VAL A 43 8.59 -9.57 -3.10
N PHE A 44 9.68 -10.32 -3.16
CA PHE A 44 11.04 -9.77 -3.17
C PHE A 44 11.66 -9.86 -4.56
N LYS A 45 12.61 -8.98 -4.84
CA LYS A 45 13.36 -8.88 -6.08
C LYS A 45 13.91 -10.22 -6.59
N ASP A 46 14.40 -11.06 -5.69
CA ASP A 46 15.11 -12.30 -6.04
C ASP A 46 14.19 -13.48 -6.40
N TYR A 47 12.89 -13.28 -6.32
CA TYR A 47 11.95 -14.27 -6.82
C TYR A 47 11.91 -14.20 -8.35
N THR A 48 12.59 -15.14 -8.98
CA THR A 48 12.70 -15.23 -10.45
C THR A 48 11.39 -15.58 -11.15
N GLU A 49 10.36 -15.94 -10.40
CA GLU A 49 9.04 -16.34 -10.90
C GLU A 49 8.03 -15.21 -11.02
N PHE A 50 8.49 -13.92 -10.98
CA PHE A 50 7.53 -12.83 -11.08
C PHE A 50 6.95 -12.73 -12.46
N ASP A 51 5.65 -12.85 -12.45
CA ASP A 51 4.76 -12.45 -13.51
C ASP A 51 5.15 -11.05 -14.05
N ARG A 52 5.03 -10.90 -15.34
CA ARG A 52 5.19 -9.64 -16.08
C ARG A 52 4.45 -8.47 -15.42
N ASN A 53 3.29 -8.74 -14.82
CA ASN A 53 2.46 -7.71 -14.18
C ASN A 53 3.09 -7.13 -12.91
N HIS A 54 3.75 -7.94 -12.09
CA HIS A 54 4.47 -7.44 -10.90
C HIS A 54 5.60 -6.48 -11.30
N ARG A 55 6.38 -6.86 -12.31
CA ARG A 55 7.46 -6.01 -12.83
C ARG A 55 6.91 -4.72 -13.42
N PHE A 56 5.80 -4.80 -14.15
CA PHE A 56 5.15 -3.63 -14.71
C PHE A 56 4.71 -2.65 -13.63
N ILE A 57 4.03 -3.12 -12.57
CA ILE A 57 3.62 -2.26 -11.44
C ILE A 57 4.83 -1.64 -10.75
N LYS A 58 5.88 -2.43 -10.53
CA LYS A 58 7.15 -1.93 -9.96
C LYS A 58 7.75 -0.80 -10.80
N GLU A 59 7.84 -0.99 -12.13
CA GLU A 59 8.37 0.07 -13.03
C GLU A 59 7.50 1.32 -12.99
N VAL A 60 6.17 1.18 -13.07
CA VAL A 60 5.25 2.34 -12.97
C VAL A 60 5.44 3.09 -11.65
N CYS A 61 5.57 2.37 -10.52
CA CYS A 61 5.82 3.01 -9.23
C CYS A 61 7.18 3.71 -9.18
N SER A 62 8.21 3.10 -9.75
CA SER A 62 9.54 3.69 -9.85
C SER A 62 9.52 4.99 -10.67
N ASP A 63 8.93 4.96 -11.85
CA ASP A 63 8.81 6.13 -12.72
C ASP A 63 7.96 7.23 -12.04
N PHE A 64 6.91 6.84 -11.34
CA PHE A 64 6.06 7.76 -10.59
C PHE A 64 6.83 8.46 -9.45
N LEU A 65 7.69 7.76 -8.74
CA LEU A 65 8.58 8.36 -7.74
C LEU A 65 9.53 9.38 -8.38
N GLU A 66 10.18 9.03 -9.50
CA GLU A 66 11.10 9.93 -10.21
C GLU A 66 10.40 11.20 -10.72
N LEU A 67 9.22 11.05 -11.32
CA LEU A 67 8.39 12.18 -11.77
C LEU A 67 7.99 13.12 -10.62
N ASN A 68 7.97 12.59 -9.40
CA ASN A 68 7.70 13.38 -8.19
C ASN A 68 8.95 13.86 -7.46
N GLY A 69 10.13 13.67 -8.05
CA GLY A 69 11.39 14.18 -7.53
C GLY A 69 12.04 13.32 -6.44
N PHE A 70 11.62 12.05 -6.31
CA PHE A 70 12.23 11.12 -5.35
C PHE A 70 13.30 10.27 -6.01
N THR A 71 14.46 10.21 -5.37
CA THR A 71 15.54 9.28 -5.72
C THR A 71 15.36 7.98 -4.95
N HIS A 72 15.63 6.86 -5.61
CA HIS A 72 15.54 5.53 -5.01
C HIS A 72 16.38 4.54 -5.82
N ASN A 73 16.66 3.38 -5.25
CA ASN A 73 17.37 2.30 -5.91
C ASN A 73 16.35 1.39 -6.63
N LYS A 74 16.30 1.49 -7.97
CA LYS A 74 15.39 0.67 -8.81
C LYS A 74 15.62 -0.83 -8.69
N ASP A 75 16.81 -1.24 -8.27
CA ASP A 75 17.21 -2.64 -8.17
C ASP A 75 16.93 -3.23 -6.78
N LYS A 76 16.64 -2.41 -5.80
CA LYS A 76 16.36 -2.85 -4.43
C LYS A 76 14.94 -2.48 -4.04
N TRP A 77 14.05 -3.43 -4.20
CA TRP A 77 12.62 -3.23 -3.96
C TRP A 77 11.96 -4.48 -3.41
N TYR A 78 10.80 -4.30 -2.81
CA TYR A 78 9.89 -5.37 -2.44
C TYR A 78 8.43 -4.92 -2.65
N MET A 79 7.54 -5.89 -2.75
CA MET A 79 6.11 -5.66 -2.96
C MET A 79 5.30 -6.48 -1.97
N ASP A 80 4.38 -5.83 -1.28
CA ASP A 80 3.36 -6.46 -0.46
C ASP A 80 2.02 -6.38 -1.17
N ILE A 81 1.30 -7.50 -1.19
CA ILE A 81 -0.04 -7.60 -1.76
C ILE A 81 -0.97 -8.10 -0.68
N ILE A 82 -1.95 -7.27 -0.32
CA ILE A 82 -2.84 -7.53 0.82
C ILE A 82 -4.28 -7.52 0.32
N ARG A 83 -4.98 -8.63 0.53
CA ARG A 83 -6.42 -8.71 0.35
C ARG A 83 -7.10 -8.98 1.68
N TYR A 84 -8.00 -8.10 2.08
CA TYR A 84 -8.96 -8.36 3.14
C TYR A 84 -10.28 -8.76 2.51
N LYS A 85 -10.76 -9.95 2.87
CA LYS A 85 -12.14 -10.38 2.65
C LYS A 85 -12.85 -10.33 3.99
N LEU A 86 -13.79 -9.42 4.14
CA LEU A 86 -14.51 -9.18 5.37
C LEU A 86 -15.96 -9.64 5.20
N ASP A 87 -16.44 -10.38 6.17
CA ASP A 87 -17.80 -10.90 6.26
C ASP A 87 -18.42 -10.62 7.64
N ASN A 88 -17.81 -9.72 8.39
CA ASN A 88 -18.22 -9.36 9.74
C ASN A 88 -18.63 -7.89 9.80
N GLU A 89 -19.92 -7.66 10.00
CA GLU A 89 -20.50 -6.31 10.00
C GLU A 89 -20.21 -5.52 11.26
N THR A 90 -19.79 -6.14 12.37
CA THR A 90 -19.82 -5.50 13.69
C THR A 90 -18.46 -5.38 14.38
N MET A 91 -17.44 -6.08 13.91
CA MET A 91 -16.14 -6.14 14.60
C MET A 91 -14.99 -5.75 13.68
N PRO A 92 -14.12 -4.81 14.09
CA PRO A 92 -12.90 -4.52 13.36
C PRO A 92 -12.05 -5.78 13.20
N HIS A 93 -11.50 -5.95 12.01
CA HIS A 93 -10.47 -6.95 11.81
C HIS A 93 -9.20 -6.52 12.55
N LYS A 94 -8.88 -7.20 13.64
CA LYS A 94 -7.66 -6.91 14.41
C LYS A 94 -6.43 -7.38 13.63
N SER A 95 -5.74 -6.44 12.98
CA SER A 95 -4.48 -6.70 12.26
C SER A 95 -3.32 -7.00 13.21
N GLY A 96 -3.42 -6.57 14.47
CA GLY A 96 -2.33 -6.60 15.43
C GLY A 96 -1.25 -5.53 15.16
N LEU A 97 -1.44 -4.69 14.13
CA LEU A 97 -0.48 -3.64 13.81
C LEU A 97 -0.44 -2.58 14.90
N VAL A 98 0.76 -2.23 15.30
CA VAL A 98 1.07 -1.12 16.20
C VAL A 98 1.58 0.08 15.40
N TRP A 99 1.83 1.20 16.08
CA TRP A 99 2.58 2.30 15.48
C TRP A 99 3.98 1.82 15.11
N HIS A 100 4.38 2.03 13.86
CA HIS A 100 5.69 1.64 13.33
C HIS A 100 6.12 2.59 12.22
N CYS A 101 7.38 2.50 11.86
CA CYS A 101 7.95 3.06 10.65
C CYS A 101 8.39 1.90 9.74
N GLU A 102 8.32 2.06 8.43
CA GLU A 102 8.85 1.02 7.52
C GLU A 102 10.35 0.80 7.75
N ASN A 103 11.08 1.88 8.06
CA ASN A 103 12.52 1.82 8.34
C ASN A 103 12.87 1.06 9.65
N ASP A 104 11.90 0.73 10.49
CA ASP A 104 12.15 -0.12 11.69
C ASP A 104 12.49 -1.57 11.29
N ASN A 105 12.04 -2.01 10.12
CA ASN A 105 12.18 -3.39 9.63
C ASN A 105 13.01 -3.50 8.36
N TYR A 106 13.25 -2.39 7.68
CA TYR A 106 13.91 -2.35 6.37
C TYR A 106 14.96 -1.23 6.37
N PRO A 107 15.94 -1.27 5.43
CA PRO A 107 16.78 -0.10 5.14
C PRO A 107 15.91 1.14 4.83
N ASP A 108 16.53 2.30 4.81
CA ASP A 108 15.84 3.56 4.48
C ASP A 108 15.08 3.43 3.16
N VAL A 109 13.74 3.47 3.23
CA VAL A 109 12.86 3.19 2.10
C VAL A 109 11.89 4.33 1.80
N ILE A 110 11.44 4.37 0.56
CA ILE A 110 10.29 5.12 0.12
C ILE A 110 9.24 4.16 -0.43
N THR A 111 7.98 4.37 -0.08
CA THR A 111 6.90 3.43 -0.34
C THR A 111 5.79 4.07 -1.15
N VAL A 112 5.28 3.35 -2.13
CA VAL A 112 4.06 3.66 -2.89
C VAL A 112 2.96 2.70 -2.46
N LEU A 113 1.88 3.24 -1.93
CA LEU A 113 0.68 2.51 -1.54
C LEU A 113 -0.38 2.68 -2.63
N LEU A 114 -0.87 1.58 -3.18
CA LEU A 114 -1.89 1.55 -4.23
C LEU A 114 -3.16 0.90 -3.70
N TYR A 115 -4.19 1.70 -3.40
CA TYR A 115 -5.50 1.21 -2.97
C TYR A 115 -6.33 0.84 -4.19
N LEU A 116 -6.32 -0.46 -4.53
CA LEU A 116 -7.02 -0.95 -5.71
C LEU A 116 -8.54 -0.94 -5.53
N ARG A 117 -8.99 -1.53 -4.44
CA ARG A 117 -10.41 -1.78 -4.19
C ARG A 117 -10.72 -1.58 -2.72
N ILE A 118 -11.75 -0.81 -2.46
CA ILE A 118 -12.39 -0.69 -1.16
C ILE A 118 -13.89 -0.70 -1.43
N ASP A 119 -14.54 -1.80 -1.11
CA ASP A 119 -15.98 -1.95 -1.34
C ASP A 119 -16.77 -1.04 -0.40
N GLU A 120 -17.96 -0.59 -0.81
CA GLU A 120 -18.82 0.34 -0.05
C GLU A 120 -19.19 -0.18 1.34
N GLY A 121 -19.24 -1.51 1.52
CA GLY A 121 -19.50 -2.14 2.80
C GLY A 121 -18.31 -2.16 3.76
N ILE A 122 -17.15 -1.65 3.37
CA ILE A 122 -15.96 -1.57 4.22
C ILE A 122 -15.98 -0.27 5.01
N ILE A 123 -15.82 -0.39 6.31
CA ILE A 123 -15.75 0.73 7.24
C ILE A 123 -14.35 0.78 7.82
N ASP A 124 -13.79 1.99 7.96
CA ASP A 124 -12.41 2.25 8.36
C ASP A 124 -11.36 1.66 7.39
N GLY A 125 -10.19 1.29 7.90
CA GLY A 125 -9.06 0.88 7.07
C GLY A 125 -8.23 2.05 6.55
N ASN A 126 -8.44 3.24 7.08
CA ASN A 126 -7.68 4.46 6.81
C ASN A 126 -6.26 4.39 7.37
N ILE A 127 -5.40 5.32 6.99
CA ILE A 127 -4.04 5.42 7.52
C ILE A 127 -4.02 6.46 8.64
N ARG A 128 -3.70 6.02 9.86
CA ARG A 128 -3.29 6.95 10.93
C ARG A 128 -1.78 7.18 10.79
N TYR A 129 -1.36 8.42 10.84
CA TYR A 129 0.05 8.78 10.81
C TYR A 129 0.34 9.93 11.78
N LYS A 130 1.62 10.15 12.07
CA LYS A 130 2.06 11.30 12.83
C LYS A 130 2.71 12.31 11.89
N ASP A 131 2.27 13.55 11.99
CA ASP A 131 2.87 14.64 11.22
C ASP A 131 4.22 15.11 11.83
N LYS A 132 4.82 16.13 11.21
CA LYS A 132 6.10 16.70 11.67
C LYS A 132 6.09 17.21 13.11
N ASP A 133 4.93 17.59 13.62
CA ASP A 133 4.72 18.09 14.98
C ASP A 133 4.32 16.94 15.94
N ASN A 134 4.48 15.68 15.48
CA ASN A 134 4.11 14.46 16.20
C ASN A 134 2.60 14.36 16.53
N GLN A 135 1.77 15.13 15.83
CA GLN A 135 0.32 15.09 15.98
C GLN A 135 -0.27 13.93 15.18
N LYS A 136 -1.26 13.27 15.76
CA LYS A 136 -1.97 12.17 15.10
C LYS A 136 -2.92 12.72 14.05
N GLN A 137 -2.75 12.24 12.82
CA GLN A 137 -3.59 12.56 11.67
C GLN A 137 -4.23 11.28 11.12
N VAL A 138 -5.29 11.44 10.35
CA VAL A 138 -5.95 10.35 9.61
C VAL A 138 -5.98 10.73 8.14
N LEU A 139 -5.47 9.86 7.29
CA LEU A 139 -5.65 9.92 5.85
C LEU A 139 -6.75 8.96 5.46
N GLU A 140 -7.87 9.51 5.02
CA GLU A 140 -8.94 8.72 4.42
C GLU A 140 -8.51 8.18 3.06
N VAL A 141 -8.78 6.90 2.83
CA VAL A 141 -8.46 6.21 1.59
C VAL A 141 -9.72 5.65 0.94
N SER A 142 -9.71 5.63 -0.38
CA SER A 142 -10.78 5.06 -1.22
C SER A 142 -10.16 4.28 -2.37
N SER A 143 -10.97 3.55 -3.12
CA SER A 143 -10.50 2.92 -4.36
C SER A 143 -9.85 3.95 -5.28
N GLY A 144 -8.66 3.65 -5.79
CA GLY A 144 -7.87 4.56 -6.63
C GLY A 144 -6.95 5.51 -5.86
N THR A 145 -6.97 5.52 -4.53
CA THR A 145 -6.01 6.34 -3.77
C THR A 145 -4.60 5.79 -3.92
N THR A 146 -3.67 6.64 -4.34
CA THR A 146 -2.22 6.36 -4.38
C THR A 146 -1.50 7.27 -3.38
N VAL A 147 -0.66 6.69 -2.54
CA VAL A 147 0.09 7.43 -1.51
C VAL A 147 1.58 7.19 -1.69
N ILE A 148 2.37 8.24 -1.74
CA ILE A 148 3.83 8.15 -1.54
C ILE A 148 4.12 8.43 -0.08
N MET A 149 4.80 7.53 0.59
CA MET A 149 5.12 7.62 2.01
C MET A 149 6.61 7.37 2.25
N ASP A 150 7.26 8.30 2.96
CA ASP A 150 8.62 8.10 3.44
C ASP A 150 8.64 7.04 4.54
N GLY A 151 9.63 6.14 4.50
CA GLY A 151 9.76 5.05 5.47
C GLY A 151 9.94 5.48 6.92
N ASN A 152 10.31 6.74 7.16
CA ASN A 152 10.43 7.34 8.49
C ASN A 152 9.08 7.83 9.07
N VAL A 153 8.00 7.83 8.29
CA VAL A 153 6.70 8.30 8.76
C VAL A 153 6.10 7.30 9.76
N PRO A 154 5.95 7.67 11.04
CA PRO A 154 5.26 6.81 11.98
C PRO A 154 3.79 6.70 11.59
N HIS A 155 3.34 5.47 11.34
CA HIS A 155 1.98 5.22 10.93
C HIS A 155 1.39 3.96 11.55
N LYS A 156 0.09 3.86 11.49
CA LYS A 156 -0.67 2.70 11.89
C LYS A 156 -1.90 2.59 11.00
N PRO A 157 -1.99 1.59 10.13
CA PRO A 157 -3.23 1.32 9.41
C PRO A 157 -4.37 1.04 10.40
N GLN A 158 -5.55 1.59 10.14
CA GLN A 158 -6.74 1.24 10.90
C GLN A 158 -7.22 -0.14 10.50
N ASP A 159 -7.78 -0.86 11.46
CA ASP A 159 -8.38 -2.16 11.20
C ASP A 159 -9.72 -1.97 10.45
N PRO A 160 -9.85 -2.46 9.21
CA PRO A 160 -11.10 -2.40 8.49
C PRO A 160 -12.11 -3.42 9.06
N TYR A 161 -13.38 -3.09 8.98
CA TYR A 161 -14.48 -4.01 9.30
C TYR A 161 -15.64 -3.83 8.32
N GLY A 162 -16.72 -4.61 8.49
CA GLY A 162 -17.85 -4.60 7.57
C GLY A 162 -17.83 -5.77 6.59
N THR A 163 -18.36 -5.58 5.39
CA THR A 163 -18.51 -6.64 4.41
C THR A 163 -17.94 -6.23 3.05
N GLY A 164 -17.15 -7.10 2.44
CA GLY A 164 -16.57 -6.88 1.11
C GLY A 164 -15.07 -7.09 1.06
N TYR A 165 -14.44 -6.52 0.04
CA TYR A 165 -13.01 -6.63 -0.21
C TYR A 165 -12.31 -5.28 0.00
N ARG A 166 -11.11 -5.35 0.56
CA ARG A 166 -10.14 -4.24 0.55
C ARG A 166 -8.81 -4.77 0.07
N ASP A 167 -8.38 -4.27 -1.09
CA ASP A 167 -7.16 -4.67 -1.76
C ASP A 167 -6.14 -3.54 -1.78
N LEU A 168 -4.92 -3.84 -1.37
CA LEU A 168 -3.81 -2.91 -1.30
C LEU A 168 -2.56 -3.57 -1.87
N VAL A 169 -1.86 -2.85 -2.73
CA VAL A 169 -0.51 -3.18 -3.18
C VAL A 169 0.45 -2.12 -2.64
N ILE A 170 1.52 -2.58 -2.03
CA ILE A 170 2.58 -1.74 -1.44
C ILE A 170 3.85 -2.03 -2.20
N VAL A 171 4.48 -1.02 -2.77
CA VAL A 171 5.78 -1.15 -3.44
C VAL A 171 6.79 -0.26 -2.73
N SER A 172 7.82 -0.84 -2.16
CA SER A 172 8.86 -0.12 -1.43
C SER A 172 10.20 -0.24 -2.14
N PHE A 173 10.95 0.84 -2.14
CA PHE A 173 12.29 0.95 -2.72
C PHE A 173 13.26 1.45 -1.66
N GLU A 174 14.48 0.89 -1.63
CA GLU A 174 15.57 1.50 -0.86
C GLU A 174 15.93 2.87 -1.48
N LYS A 175 16.26 3.84 -0.64
CA LYS A 175 16.75 5.14 -1.07
C LYS A 175 18.23 5.11 -1.41
#